data_333e9d26e03085e812d74f674321f921
#
_entry.id   333e9d26e03085e812d74f674321f921
#
_cell.length_a   1.000
_cell.length_b   1.000
_cell.length_c   1.000
_cell.angle_alpha   90.00
_cell.angle_beta   90.00
_cell.angle_gamma   90.00
#
_symmetry.space_group_name_H-M   'P 1'
#
loop_
_entity.id
_entity.type
_entity.pdbx_description
1 polymer ?
#
loop_
_entity_poly.entity_id
_entity_poly.type
_entity_poly.pdbx_seq_one_letter_code
_entity_poly.pdbx_strand_id
1 'polypeptide(L)'
;MEGDIDFMNDRSGNIVVYVHGKGGSAEEVGHYRHLFPCSTVVGFDYHAANPWEAKEEFPRFFSGLREKCGGITLIANSIGAFFSMSSLDKTLVDRALFISPIVDMERLICDMMLWAGVTETELSEKSQIPTDFGETLSWEYLSYVRSHPVSWSVPTRILYGERDNLTSVRTVSEFAEKTGVSLTVMPGGEHWFHTDEQMRFLDAWVTEE
;
A
#
# COMPACT_ATOMS: atom_id res chain seq x y z
N MET A 1 5.58 -25.46 6.68
CA MET A 1 5.21 -26.26 5.48
C MET A 1 5.03 -25.26 4.37
N GLU A 2 6.06 -25.10 3.55
CA GLU A 2 5.99 -24.33 2.31
C GLU A 2 5.00 -25.04 1.40
N GLY A 3 3.86 -24.42 1.17
CA GLY A 3 2.95 -24.88 0.14
C GLY A 3 3.56 -24.52 -1.20
N ASP A 4 4.15 -25.50 -1.89
CA ASP A 4 4.50 -25.39 -3.30
C ASP A 4 3.25 -24.99 -4.07
N ILE A 5 3.20 -23.73 -4.48
CA ILE A 5 2.22 -23.25 -5.45
C ILE A 5 2.67 -23.85 -6.79
N ASP A 6 1.99 -24.92 -7.23
CA ASP A 6 2.26 -25.58 -8.49
C ASP A 6 1.83 -24.62 -9.64
N PHE A 7 2.76 -23.80 -10.08
CA PHE A 7 2.59 -22.96 -11.26
C PHE A 7 2.72 -23.87 -12.49
N MET A 8 1.59 -24.36 -12.98
CA MET A 8 1.56 -24.97 -14.31
C MET A 8 2.20 -24.00 -15.31
N ASN A 9 3.05 -24.49 -16.15
CA ASN A 9 4.03 -23.83 -17.04
C ASN A 9 3.39 -22.98 -18.17
N ASP A 10 2.24 -22.33 -17.91
CA ASP A 10 1.55 -21.41 -18.81
C ASP A 10 1.77 -19.96 -18.34
N ARG A 11 2.72 -19.29 -18.98
CA ARG A 11 3.04 -17.87 -18.76
C ARG A 11 1.90 -16.91 -19.12
N SER A 12 0.72 -17.41 -19.49
CA SER A 12 -0.44 -16.60 -19.91
C SER A 12 -1.33 -16.14 -18.75
N GLY A 13 -1.16 -16.71 -17.56
CA GLY A 13 -2.01 -16.39 -16.40
C GLY A 13 -1.69 -15.02 -15.77
N ASN A 14 -2.73 -14.30 -15.35
CA ASN A 14 -2.58 -13.09 -14.54
C ASN A 14 -2.48 -13.44 -13.05
N ILE A 15 -1.63 -12.74 -12.33
CA ILE A 15 -1.51 -12.84 -10.87
C ILE A 15 -2.03 -11.56 -10.23
N VAL A 16 -2.84 -11.72 -9.18
CA VAL A 16 -3.23 -10.63 -8.28
C VAL A 16 -2.44 -10.79 -7.00
N VAL A 17 -1.66 -9.77 -6.64
CA VAL A 17 -0.87 -9.75 -5.40
C VAL A 17 -1.52 -8.80 -4.42
N TYR A 18 -1.83 -9.31 -3.23
CA TYR A 18 -2.29 -8.48 -2.11
C TYR A 18 -1.14 -8.14 -1.16
N VAL A 19 -1.01 -6.86 -0.85
CA VAL A 19 -0.04 -6.28 0.10
C VAL A 19 -0.81 -5.62 1.23
N HIS A 20 -0.69 -6.17 2.42
CA HIS A 20 -1.44 -5.71 3.61
C HIS A 20 -0.94 -4.36 4.15
N GLY A 21 -1.76 -3.74 4.98
CA GLY A 21 -1.39 -2.56 5.77
C GLY A 21 -0.70 -2.92 7.08
N LYS A 22 -0.41 -1.93 7.90
CA LYS A 22 0.16 -2.12 9.24
C LYS A 22 -0.80 -2.95 10.11
N GLY A 23 -0.28 -3.97 10.76
CA GLY A 23 -1.06 -4.88 11.62
C GLY A 23 -1.93 -5.89 10.87
N GLY A 24 -1.95 -5.83 9.53
CA GLY A 24 -2.57 -6.83 8.67
C GLY A 24 -1.67 -8.03 8.41
N SER A 25 -2.12 -8.93 7.54
CA SER A 25 -1.36 -10.11 7.13
C SER A 25 -1.63 -10.50 5.67
N ALA A 26 -0.74 -11.30 5.11
CA ALA A 26 -0.92 -11.88 3.77
C ALA A 26 -2.19 -12.75 3.66
N GLU A 27 -2.70 -13.28 4.77
CA GLU A 27 -3.91 -14.13 4.80
C GLU A 27 -5.19 -13.37 4.43
N GLU A 28 -5.22 -12.05 4.60
CA GLU A 28 -6.33 -11.18 4.16
C GLU A 28 -6.61 -11.30 2.66
N VAL A 29 -5.67 -11.79 1.89
CA VAL A 29 -5.84 -12.17 0.47
C VAL A 29 -7.01 -13.11 0.24
N GLY A 30 -7.39 -13.89 1.26
CA GLY A 30 -8.54 -14.79 1.22
C GLY A 30 -9.84 -14.09 0.78
N HIS A 31 -10.01 -12.82 1.19
CA HIS A 31 -11.15 -11.99 0.80
C HIS A 31 -11.22 -11.76 -0.72
N TYR A 32 -10.09 -11.57 -1.39
CA TYR A 32 -10.05 -11.20 -2.81
C TYR A 32 -10.15 -12.38 -3.78
N ARG A 33 -9.95 -13.62 -3.33
CA ARG A 33 -9.89 -14.80 -4.22
C ARG A 33 -11.14 -14.98 -5.06
N HIS A 34 -12.32 -14.77 -4.49
CA HIS A 34 -13.58 -14.93 -5.19
C HIS A 34 -13.88 -13.80 -6.19
N LEU A 35 -13.23 -12.63 -6.04
CA LEU A 35 -13.36 -11.49 -6.92
C LEU A 35 -12.54 -11.62 -8.21
N PHE A 36 -11.56 -12.55 -8.24
CA PHE A 36 -10.67 -12.79 -9.38
C PHE A 36 -10.65 -14.27 -9.79
N PRO A 37 -11.79 -14.82 -10.26
CA PRO A 37 -11.92 -16.26 -10.52
C PRO A 37 -11.01 -16.80 -11.64
N CYS A 38 -10.52 -15.91 -12.52
CA CYS A 38 -9.63 -16.25 -13.64
C CYS A 38 -8.15 -15.91 -13.38
N SER A 39 -7.79 -15.57 -12.15
CA SER A 39 -6.42 -15.19 -11.79
C SER A 39 -5.92 -15.99 -10.59
N THR A 40 -4.62 -16.20 -10.52
CA THR A 40 -3.99 -16.65 -9.27
C THR A 40 -3.92 -15.47 -8.31
N VAL A 41 -4.45 -15.63 -7.09
CA VAL A 41 -4.50 -14.56 -6.09
C VAL A 41 -3.62 -14.93 -4.91
N VAL A 42 -2.56 -14.17 -4.66
CA VAL A 42 -1.55 -14.44 -3.63
C VAL A 42 -1.40 -13.26 -2.67
N GLY A 43 -1.18 -13.55 -1.39
CA GLY A 43 -0.79 -12.55 -0.40
C GLY A 43 0.73 -12.48 -0.31
N PHE A 44 1.26 -11.27 -0.19
CA PHE A 44 2.68 -11.06 0.05
C PHE A 44 2.94 -10.88 1.55
N ASP A 45 3.57 -11.89 2.15
CA ASP A 45 3.95 -11.89 3.57
C ASP A 45 5.29 -11.18 3.74
N TYR A 46 5.27 -9.85 3.61
CA TYR A 46 6.45 -9.03 3.73
C TYR A 46 6.77 -8.71 5.20
N HIS A 47 8.05 -8.49 5.50
CA HIS A 47 8.55 -8.19 6.84
C HIS A 47 9.12 -6.77 6.96
N ALA A 48 9.25 -6.06 5.85
CA ALA A 48 9.76 -4.70 5.81
C ALA A 48 8.99 -3.78 6.76
N ALA A 49 9.71 -3.14 7.68
CA ALA A 49 9.16 -2.15 8.63
C ALA A 49 9.38 -0.70 8.17
N ASN A 50 10.15 -0.50 7.11
CA ASN A 50 10.55 0.81 6.59
C ASN A 50 10.79 0.74 5.07
N PRO A 51 10.86 1.91 4.38
CA PRO A 51 10.96 1.93 2.92
C PRO A 51 12.29 1.41 2.36
N TRP A 52 13.39 1.45 3.09
CA TRP A 52 14.65 0.90 2.60
C TRP A 52 14.67 -0.62 2.67
N GLU A 53 14.05 -1.24 3.66
CA GLU A 53 13.83 -2.69 3.67
C GLU A 53 12.87 -3.12 2.57
N ALA A 54 11.77 -2.36 2.36
CA ALA A 54 10.83 -2.63 1.28
C ALA A 54 11.50 -2.59 -0.11
N LYS A 55 12.46 -1.68 -0.33
CA LYS A 55 13.24 -1.60 -1.57
C LYS A 55 14.08 -2.84 -1.87
N GLU A 56 14.42 -3.62 -0.86
CA GLU A 56 15.15 -4.87 -1.02
C GLU A 56 14.18 -6.06 -1.18
N GLU A 57 13.13 -6.09 -0.37
CA GLU A 57 12.23 -7.23 -0.27
C GLU A 57 11.21 -7.28 -1.42
N PHE A 58 10.54 -6.17 -1.72
CA PHE A 58 9.46 -6.12 -2.70
C PHE A 58 9.92 -6.46 -4.14
N PRO A 59 11.00 -5.84 -4.69
CA PRO A 59 11.43 -6.18 -6.04
C PRO A 59 11.83 -7.64 -6.19
N ARG A 60 12.41 -8.25 -5.15
CA ARG A 60 12.80 -9.67 -5.17
C ARG A 60 11.57 -10.58 -5.31
N PHE A 61 10.52 -10.32 -4.53
CA PHE A 61 9.28 -11.09 -4.61
C PHE A 61 8.58 -10.91 -5.96
N PHE A 62 8.39 -9.65 -6.39
CA PHE A 62 7.67 -9.34 -7.63
C PHE A 62 8.43 -9.81 -8.89
N SER A 63 9.76 -9.72 -8.91
CA SER A 63 10.58 -10.26 -10.01
C SER A 63 10.40 -11.79 -10.14
N GLY A 64 10.39 -12.51 -9.02
CA GLY A 64 10.16 -13.95 -9.03
C GLY A 64 8.78 -14.35 -9.55
N LEU A 65 7.74 -13.52 -9.33
CA LEU A 65 6.42 -13.71 -9.91
C LEU A 65 6.40 -13.34 -11.40
N ARG A 66 7.04 -12.23 -11.77
CA ARG A 66 7.06 -11.73 -13.16
C ARG A 66 7.67 -12.73 -14.15
N GLU A 67 8.60 -13.55 -13.70
CA GLU A 67 9.17 -14.64 -14.51
C GLU A 67 8.14 -15.74 -14.84
N LYS A 68 7.05 -15.84 -14.05
CA LYS A 68 6.08 -16.93 -14.09
C LYS A 68 4.70 -16.55 -14.62
N CYS A 69 4.44 -15.26 -14.88
CA CYS A 69 3.10 -14.77 -15.27
C CYS A 69 3.14 -13.75 -16.38
N GLY A 70 2.00 -13.59 -17.07
CA GLY A 70 1.81 -12.60 -18.14
C GLY A 70 1.51 -11.20 -17.63
N GLY A 71 0.86 -11.09 -16.47
CA GLY A 71 0.50 -9.79 -15.88
C GLY A 71 0.38 -9.85 -14.36
N ILE A 72 0.71 -8.74 -13.69
CA ILE A 72 0.58 -8.57 -12.24
C ILE A 72 -0.34 -7.40 -11.94
N THR A 73 -1.44 -7.69 -11.23
CA THR A 73 -2.31 -6.69 -10.60
C THR A 73 -1.93 -6.62 -9.13
N LEU A 74 -1.61 -5.43 -8.64
CA LEU A 74 -1.30 -5.18 -7.25
C LEU A 74 -2.55 -4.65 -6.54
N ILE A 75 -2.94 -5.25 -5.43
CA ILE A 75 -3.88 -4.68 -4.45
C ILE A 75 -3.06 -4.34 -3.22
N ALA A 76 -3.04 -3.07 -2.81
CA ALA A 76 -2.25 -2.69 -1.64
C ALA A 76 -3.02 -1.76 -0.72
N ASN A 77 -2.91 -2.03 0.58
CA ASN A 77 -3.63 -1.32 1.63
C ASN A 77 -2.68 -0.41 2.43
N SER A 78 -3.10 0.83 2.69
CA SER A 78 -2.45 1.75 3.64
C SER A 78 -0.94 1.91 3.39
N ILE A 79 -0.10 1.58 4.37
CA ILE A 79 1.37 1.61 4.27
C ILE A 79 1.92 0.60 3.25
N GLY A 80 1.21 -0.49 2.99
CA GLY A 80 1.58 -1.44 1.94
C GLY A 80 1.58 -0.78 0.55
N ALA A 81 0.67 0.16 0.30
CA ALA A 81 0.68 0.97 -0.92
C ALA A 81 1.90 1.90 -0.96
N PHE A 82 2.26 2.53 0.16
CA PHE A 82 3.47 3.36 0.24
C PHE A 82 4.75 2.55 -0.04
N PHE A 83 4.90 1.39 0.58
CA PHE A 83 6.05 0.51 0.33
C PHE A 83 6.09 0.04 -1.13
N SER A 84 4.93 -0.30 -1.69
CA SER A 84 4.82 -0.67 -3.11
C SER A 84 5.26 0.48 -4.03
N MET A 85 4.77 1.70 -3.81
CA MET A 85 5.14 2.88 -4.60
C MET A 85 6.62 3.26 -4.45
N SER A 86 7.22 2.99 -3.30
CA SER A 86 8.62 3.30 -3.02
C SER A 86 9.59 2.28 -3.63
N SER A 87 9.10 1.08 -4.00
CA SER A 87 9.96 -0.09 -4.30
C SER A 87 9.70 -0.72 -5.65
N LEU A 88 8.54 -0.49 -6.26
CA LEU A 88 8.10 -1.13 -7.49
C LEU A 88 7.87 -0.09 -8.59
N ASP A 89 7.85 -0.57 -9.83
CA ASP A 89 7.56 0.23 -11.01
C ASP A 89 6.77 -0.58 -12.07
N LYS A 90 6.51 0.05 -13.23
CA LYS A 90 5.78 -0.57 -14.34
C LYS A 90 6.47 -1.77 -15.00
N THR A 91 7.70 -2.08 -14.64
CA THR A 91 8.37 -3.29 -15.13
C THR A 91 7.96 -4.52 -14.32
N LEU A 92 7.56 -4.31 -13.08
CA LEU A 92 7.16 -5.35 -12.13
C LEU A 92 5.64 -5.46 -11.93
N VAL A 93 4.90 -4.35 -12.10
CA VAL A 93 3.45 -4.29 -11.88
C VAL A 93 2.77 -3.62 -13.07
N ASP A 94 1.71 -4.22 -13.61
CA ASP A 94 1.00 -3.67 -14.77
C ASP A 94 -0.12 -2.70 -14.37
N ARG A 95 -0.80 -2.96 -13.25
CA ARG A 95 -1.82 -2.08 -12.67
C ARG A 95 -1.88 -2.22 -11.15
N ALA A 96 -2.38 -1.20 -10.48
CA ALA A 96 -2.56 -1.20 -9.04
C ALA A 96 -3.96 -0.73 -8.61
N LEU A 97 -4.44 -1.32 -7.51
CA LEU A 97 -5.66 -0.96 -6.79
C LEU A 97 -5.23 -0.62 -5.37
N PHE A 98 -5.23 0.66 -5.01
CA PHE A 98 -4.83 1.11 -3.69
C PHE A 98 -6.04 1.42 -2.83
N ILE A 99 -6.05 0.91 -1.60
CA ILE A 99 -7.12 1.08 -0.63
C ILE A 99 -6.58 1.91 0.52
N SER A 100 -7.16 3.08 0.76
CA SER A 100 -6.71 4.06 1.78
C SER A 100 -5.19 4.25 1.81
N PRO A 101 -4.52 4.51 0.66
CA PRO A 101 -3.07 4.49 0.59
C PRO A 101 -2.44 5.64 1.37
N ILE A 102 -1.29 5.39 1.98
CA ILE A 102 -0.39 6.44 2.43
C ILE A 102 0.41 6.92 1.21
N VAL A 103 -0.01 8.02 0.62
CA VAL A 103 0.62 8.58 -0.62
C VAL A 103 1.70 9.61 -0.32
N ASP A 104 1.73 10.14 0.90
CA ASP A 104 2.70 11.13 1.39
C ASP A 104 3.11 10.79 2.82
N MET A 105 4.18 10.01 2.95
CA MET A 105 4.68 9.54 4.25
C MET A 105 5.36 10.69 5.02
N GLU A 106 6.01 11.64 4.34
CA GLU A 106 6.57 12.81 5.00
C GLU A 106 5.47 13.59 5.72
N ARG A 107 4.36 13.85 5.02
CA ARG A 107 3.22 14.55 5.58
C ARG A 107 2.63 13.78 6.77
N LEU A 108 2.45 12.47 6.66
CA LEU A 108 1.93 11.66 7.76
C LEU A 108 2.84 11.72 8.98
N ILE A 109 4.17 11.61 8.81
CA ILE A 109 5.11 11.74 9.92
C ILE A 109 5.03 13.14 10.56
N CYS A 110 4.94 14.21 9.76
CA CYS A 110 4.77 15.56 10.27
C CYS A 110 3.45 15.74 11.05
N ASP A 111 2.36 15.17 10.56
CA ASP A 111 1.07 15.19 11.25
C ASP A 111 1.15 14.40 12.58
N MET A 112 1.79 13.23 12.60
CA MET A 112 2.06 12.47 13.84
C MET A 112 2.94 13.24 14.84
N MET A 113 3.95 13.97 14.36
CA MET A 113 4.76 14.85 15.21
C MET A 113 3.89 15.94 15.84
N LEU A 114 2.99 16.56 15.07
CA LEU A 114 2.06 17.55 15.57
C LEU A 114 1.11 16.96 16.63
N TRP A 115 0.57 15.78 16.41
CA TRP A 115 -0.30 15.09 17.39
C TRP A 115 0.43 14.76 18.69
N ALA A 116 1.72 14.41 18.60
CA ALA A 116 2.56 14.10 19.75
C ALA A 116 3.16 15.36 20.43
N GLY A 117 2.99 16.55 19.85
CA GLY A 117 3.63 17.78 20.33
C GLY A 117 5.16 17.77 20.20
N VAL A 118 5.70 17.00 19.24
CA VAL A 118 7.14 16.84 19.01
C VAL A 118 7.60 17.78 17.90
N THR A 119 8.66 18.53 18.17
CA THR A 119 9.31 19.38 17.17
C THR A 119 10.34 18.61 16.35
N GLU A 120 10.63 19.11 15.15
CA GLU A 120 11.64 18.50 14.28
C GLU A 120 13.05 18.54 14.91
N THR A 121 13.38 19.63 15.60
CA THR A 121 14.63 19.74 16.37
C THR A 121 14.74 18.65 17.42
N GLU A 122 13.67 18.47 18.20
CA GLU A 122 13.63 17.45 19.25
C GLU A 122 13.77 16.02 18.67
N LEU A 123 13.07 15.73 17.55
CA LEU A 123 13.18 14.44 16.89
C LEU A 123 14.59 14.20 16.34
N SER A 124 15.23 15.23 15.76
CA SER A 124 16.60 15.13 15.24
C SER A 124 17.63 14.88 16.33
N GLU A 125 17.46 15.50 17.51
CA GLU A 125 18.36 15.31 18.67
C GLU A 125 18.20 13.93 19.32
N LYS A 126 16.94 13.45 19.44
CA LYS A 126 16.63 12.18 20.11
C LYS A 126 16.68 10.96 19.19
N SER A 127 16.70 11.17 17.87
CA SER A 127 16.65 10.15 16.82
C SER A 127 15.34 9.35 16.77
N GLN A 128 14.80 8.93 17.91
CA GLN A 128 13.54 8.21 18.03
C GLN A 128 12.74 8.69 19.23
N ILE A 129 11.43 8.86 19.07
CA ILE A 129 10.50 9.29 20.12
C ILE A 129 9.25 8.39 20.07
N PRO A 130 9.02 7.54 21.08
CA PRO A 130 7.76 6.81 21.20
C PRO A 130 6.61 7.78 21.51
N THR A 131 5.43 7.50 20.94
CA THR A 131 4.23 8.31 21.13
C THR A 131 3.19 7.57 21.96
N ASP A 132 2.26 8.31 22.57
CA ASP A 132 1.17 7.75 23.38
C ASP A 132 0.14 6.97 22.53
N PHE A 133 0.12 7.17 21.22
CA PHE A 133 -0.74 6.43 20.27
C PHE A 133 -0.06 5.19 19.66
N GLY A 134 1.08 4.75 20.22
CA GLY A 134 1.71 3.47 19.90
C GLY A 134 2.66 3.48 18.69
N GLU A 135 2.91 4.66 18.10
CA GLU A 135 3.92 4.82 17.05
C GLU A 135 5.25 5.29 17.63
N THR A 136 6.34 5.01 16.93
CA THR A 136 7.65 5.59 17.22
C THR A 136 8.05 6.52 16.08
N LEU A 137 8.13 7.82 16.37
CA LEU A 137 8.67 8.79 15.42
C LEU A 137 10.17 8.53 15.24
N SER A 138 10.65 8.57 13.99
CA SER A 138 12.04 8.32 13.64
C SER A 138 12.59 9.42 12.76
N TRP A 139 13.70 10.04 13.19
CA TRP A 139 14.41 11.02 12.38
C TRP A 139 15.00 10.42 11.11
N GLU A 140 15.49 9.19 11.19
CA GLU A 140 16.00 8.45 10.03
C GLU A 140 14.91 8.25 8.99
N TYR A 141 13.70 7.84 9.42
CA TYR A 141 12.58 7.64 8.51
C TYR A 141 12.15 8.96 7.85
N LEU A 142 11.98 10.02 8.62
CA LEU A 142 11.62 11.34 8.09
C LEU A 142 12.66 11.84 7.08
N SER A 143 13.95 11.74 7.43
CA SER A 143 15.06 12.15 6.56
C SER A 143 15.11 11.33 5.27
N TYR A 144 14.84 10.03 5.38
CA TYR A 144 14.81 9.13 4.24
C TYR A 144 13.68 9.51 3.25
N VAL A 145 12.45 9.68 3.72
CA VAL A 145 11.31 9.98 2.83
C VAL A 145 11.45 11.35 2.16
N ARG A 146 12.06 12.32 2.82
CA ARG A 146 12.41 13.63 2.24
C ARG A 146 13.41 13.53 1.10
N SER A 147 14.40 12.67 1.24
CA SER A 147 15.44 12.46 0.23
C SER A 147 15.04 11.50 -0.88
N HIS A 148 13.96 10.73 -0.69
CA HIS A 148 13.45 9.72 -1.61
C HIS A 148 11.95 9.89 -1.87
N PRO A 149 11.55 10.98 -2.55
CA PRO A 149 10.14 11.22 -2.85
C PRO A 149 9.59 10.10 -3.74
N VAL A 150 8.33 9.72 -3.48
CA VAL A 150 7.64 8.72 -4.28
C VAL A 150 7.47 9.20 -5.72
N SER A 151 7.87 8.33 -6.66
CA SER A 151 7.64 8.51 -8.10
C SER A 151 6.86 7.29 -8.62
N TRP A 152 5.57 7.46 -8.86
CA TRP A 152 4.69 6.38 -9.27
C TRP A 152 4.10 6.63 -10.65
N SER A 153 4.18 5.64 -11.54
CA SER A 153 3.71 5.74 -12.94
C SER A 153 2.92 4.51 -13.41
N VAL A 154 2.65 3.56 -12.49
CA VAL A 154 1.82 2.40 -12.81
C VAL A 154 0.35 2.85 -12.91
N PRO A 155 -0.42 2.40 -13.93
CA PRO A 155 -1.86 2.63 -13.99
C PRO A 155 -2.54 2.21 -12.69
N THR A 156 -3.21 3.15 -12.03
CA THR A 156 -3.69 2.93 -10.65
C THR A 156 -5.09 3.50 -10.46
N ARG A 157 -5.88 2.80 -9.67
CA ARG A 157 -7.12 3.29 -9.08
C ARG A 157 -6.94 3.37 -7.57
N ILE A 158 -7.48 4.41 -6.95
CA ILE A 158 -7.47 4.60 -5.49
C ILE A 158 -8.91 4.56 -4.99
N LEU A 159 -9.15 3.75 -3.96
CA LEU A 159 -10.32 3.83 -3.10
C LEU A 159 -9.93 4.51 -1.78
N TYR A 160 -10.67 5.53 -1.41
CA TYR A 160 -10.41 6.32 -0.21
C TYR A 160 -11.70 6.48 0.61
N GLY A 161 -11.60 6.32 1.93
CA GLY A 161 -12.72 6.55 2.85
C GLY A 161 -12.85 8.03 3.23
N GLU A 162 -14.05 8.63 3.07
CA GLU A 162 -14.29 10.05 3.39
C GLU A 162 -13.89 10.41 4.83
N ARG A 163 -13.98 9.44 5.77
CA ARG A 163 -13.66 9.60 7.19
C ARG A 163 -12.29 9.05 7.56
N ASP A 164 -11.41 8.90 6.56
CA ASP A 164 -10.02 8.52 6.84
C ASP A 164 -9.37 9.52 7.79
N ASN A 165 -8.79 9.03 8.88
CA ASN A 165 -8.19 9.83 9.94
C ASN A 165 -6.66 9.84 9.91
N LEU A 166 -6.02 9.13 8.98
CA LEU A 166 -4.57 9.10 8.83
C LEU A 166 -4.08 10.01 7.69
N THR A 167 -4.80 10.02 6.57
CA THR A 167 -4.44 10.82 5.40
C THR A 167 -5.62 11.70 5.03
N SER A 168 -5.38 12.98 4.78
CA SER A 168 -6.46 13.87 4.37
C SER A 168 -6.90 13.61 2.93
N VAL A 169 -8.20 13.81 2.63
CA VAL A 169 -8.73 13.74 1.26
C VAL A 169 -7.95 14.67 0.31
N ARG A 170 -7.51 15.84 0.80
CA ARG A 170 -6.70 16.78 0.05
C ARG A 170 -5.38 16.17 -0.39
N THR A 171 -4.65 15.51 0.52
CA THR A 171 -3.37 14.86 0.23
C THR A 171 -3.50 13.80 -0.86
N VAL A 172 -4.57 12.96 -0.76
CA VAL A 172 -4.82 11.91 -1.75
C VAL A 172 -5.28 12.49 -3.10
N SER A 173 -6.08 13.56 -3.09
CA SER A 173 -6.51 14.25 -4.32
C SER A 173 -5.35 14.92 -5.04
N GLU A 174 -4.48 15.63 -4.33
CA GLU A 174 -3.26 16.24 -4.89
C GLU A 174 -2.33 15.18 -5.51
N PHE A 175 -2.20 14.02 -4.86
CA PHE A 175 -1.45 12.89 -5.42
C PHE A 175 -2.11 12.35 -6.69
N ALA A 176 -3.43 12.15 -6.68
CA ALA A 176 -4.18 11.64 -7.82
C ALA A 176 -4.08 12.58 -9.03
N GLU A 177 -4.23 13.89 -8.82
CA GLU A 177 -4.05 14.91 -9.87
C GLU A 177 -2.63 14.92 -10.44
N LYS A 178 -1.61 14.86 -9.57
CA LYS A 178 -0.20 14.88 -9.98
C LYS A 178 0.19 13.65 -10.81
N THR A 179 -0.34 12.49 -10.46
CA THR A 179 0.03 11.20 -11.09
C THR A 179 -0.94 10.76 -12.20
N GLY A 180 -2.11 11.40 -12.30
CA GLY A 180 -3.15 11.03 -13.27
C GLY A 180 -3.89 9.74 -12.92
N VAL A 181 -3.83 9.28 -11.67
CA VAL A 181 -4.54 8.09 -11.21
C VAL A 181 -6.00 8.43 -10.87
N SER A 182 -6.92 7.46 -10.97
CA SER A 182 -8.31 7.69 -10.62
C SER A 182 -8.53 7.57 -9.11
N LEU A 183 -9.33 8.47 -8.54
CA LEU A 183 -9.70 8.48 -7.13
C LEU A 183 -11.21 8.29 -6.97
N THR A 184 -11.58 7.27 -6.21
CA THR A 184 -12.97 7.04 -5.76
C THR A 184 -13.03 7.30 -4.26
N VAL A 185 -13.93 8.17 -3.83
CA VAL A 185 -14.16 8.46 -2.40
C VAL A 185 -15.44 7.76 -1.98
N MET A 186 -15.37 6.86 -1.01
CA MET A 186 -16.55 6.25 -0.40
C MET A 186 -17.15 7.20 0.65
N PRO A 187 -18.37 7.68 0.50
CA PRO A 187 -19.04 8.46 1.53
C PRO A 187 -19.16 7.66 2.85
N GLY A 188 -18.75 8.29 3.95
CA GLY A 188 -18.76 7.65 5.27
C GLY A 188 -17.76 6.51 5.47
N GLY A 189 -16.96 6.17 4.46
CA GLY A 189 -15.90 5.16 4.57
C GLY A 189 -14.78 5.59 5.53
N GLU A 190 -14.18 4.66 6.22
CA GLU A 190 -13.08 4.86 7.17
C GLU A 190 -11.76 4.44 6.54
N HIS A 191 -10.62 4.71 7.22
CA HIS A 191 -9.31 4.25 6.75
C HIS A 191 -9.27 2.72 6.62
N TRP A 192 -9.82 2.01 7.58
CA TRP A 192 -9.95 0.57 7.56
C TRP A 192 -11.37 0.15 7.15
N PHE A 193 -11.50 -0.35 5.92
CA PHE A 193 -12.75 -0.90 5.40
C PHE A 193 -13.05 -2.22 6.10
N HIS A 194 -14.08 -2.26 6.95
CA HIS A 194 -14.38 -3.42 7.79
C HIS A 194 -15.87 -3.69 8.04
N THR A 195 -16.75 -2.71 7.80
CA THR A 195 -18.20 -2.95 7.94
C THR A 195 -18.75 -3.63 6.67
N ASP A 196 -19.87 -4.35 6.80
CA ASP A 196 -20.52 -5.00 5.66
C ASP A 196 -20.80 -4.03 4.49
N GLU A 197 -21.12 -2.79 4.77
CA GLU A 197 -21.35 -1.77 3.76
C GLU A 197 -20.06 -1.37 3.07
N GLN A 198 -19.01 -1.11 3.84
CA GLN A 198 -17.69 -0.75 3.33
C GLN A 198 -17.09 -1.89 2.50
N MET A 199 -17.22 -3.14 2.96
CA MET A 199 -16.73 -4.30 2.24
C MET A 199 -17.48 -4.54 0.93
N ARG A 200 -18.82 -4.39 0.91
CA ARG A 200 -19.57 -4.45 -0.35
C ARG A 200 -19.18 -3.37 -1.35
N PHE A 201 -18.91 -2.16 -0.85
CA PHE A 201 -18.42 -1.07 -1.72
C PHE A 201 -17.04 -1.38 -2.28
N LEU A 202 -16.13 -1.87 -1.43
CA LEU A 202 -14.79 -2.33 -1.84
C LEU A 202 -14.86 -3.41 -2.91
N ASP A 203 -15.70 -4.43 -2.72
CA ASP A 203 -15.85 -5.54 -3.66
C ASP A 203 -16.36 -5.07 -5.03
N ALA A 204 -17.37 -4.20 -5.03
CA ALA A 204 -17.88 -3.59 -6.25
C ALA A 204 -16.79 -2.77 -6.96
N TRP A 205 -16.08 -1.92 -6.21
CA TRP A 205 -15.01 -1.10 -6.74
C TRP A 205 -13.83 -1.91 -7.28
N VAL A 206 -13.40 -2.98 -6.59
CA VAL A 206 -12.31 -3.84 -7.03
C VAL A 206 -12.63 -4.52 -8.36
N THR A 207 -13.89 -4.92 -8.58
CA THR A 207 -14.36 -5.65 -9.77
C THR A 207 -14.76 -4.76 -10.94
N GLU A 208 -14.85 -3.44 -10.77
CA GLU A 208 -15.06 -2.51 -11.88
C GLU A 208 -13.85 -2.57 -12.85
N GLU A 209 -14.14 -2.59 -14.17
CA GLU A 209 -13.13 -2.57 -15.24
C GLU A 209 -12.61 -1.15 -15.54
#